data_ea1358667c5303e1427337bd72590ff4
#
_entry.id   ea1358667c5303e1427337bd72590ff4
#
_cell.length_a   1.000
_cell.length_b   1.000
_cell.length_c   1.000
_cell.angle_alpha   90.00
_cell.angle_beta   90.00
_cell.angle_gamma   90.00
#
_symmetry.space_group_name_H-M   'P 1'
#
loop_
_entity.id
_entity.type
_entity.pdbx_description
1 polymer ?
#
loop_
_entity_poly.entity_id
_entity_poly.type
_entity_poly.pdbx_seq_one_letter_code
_entity_poly.pdbx_strand_id
1 'polypeptide(L)'
;LNRVQNRSETNDMPWAKDDGGFVYAPNESKAQGPEFTSYGGMTYAGIKSLMYCDVPRTDPRIVDGFKWIARNWTLENHPGMGSVGLFFYYQTLSKTLSVWGLPVIKDVRGVEHDWYAELAERLVALQRPDGSWVNDNPKYWEGNPVLATARAVLALSYGYEAWSERHGLK
;
A
#
# COMPACT_ATOMS: atom_id res chain seq x y z
N LEU A 1 15.67 1.84 -7.71
CA LEU A 1 14.46 2.37 -7.07
C LEU A 1 14.32 3.89 -7.22
N ASN A 2 15.42 4.65 -7.22
CA ASN A 2 15.36 6.12 -7.31
C ASN A 2 14.54 6.62 -8.52
N ARG A 3 14.72 6.02 -9.70
CA ARG A 3 14.04 6.40 -10.95
C ARG A 3 12.54 6.07 -11.01
N VAL A 4 11.97 5.51 -9.98
CA VAL A 4 10.52 5.25 -9.88
C VAL A 4 9.87 5.98 -8.71
N GLN A 5 10.62 6.80 -7.99
CA GLN A 5 10.07 7.65 -6.93
C GLN A 5 9.92 9.09 -7.42
N ASN A 6 8.80 9.72 -7.12
CA ASN A 6 8.56 11.14 -7.32
C ASN A 6 9.30 11.95 -6.24
N ARG A 7 10.64 12.03 -6.39
CA ARG A 7 11.57 12.76 -5.53
C ARG A 7 12.72 13.30 -6.39
N SER A 8 12.60 14.53 -6.83
CA SER A 8 13.51 15.15 -7.81
C SER A 8 14.98 15.16 -7.37
N GLU A 9 15.25 15.24 -6.06
CA GLU A 9 16.60 15.20 -5.51
C GLU A 9 17.36 13.88 -5.79
N THR A 10 16.63 12.77 -5.96
CA THR A 10 17.23 11.44 -6.18
C THR A 10 16.84 10.79 -7.50
N ASN A 11 15.85 11.34 -8.19
CA ASN A 11 15.34 10.84 -9.46
C ASN A 11 15.77 11.79 -10.60
N ASP A 12 16.63 11.31 -11.48
CA ASP A 12 17.16 12.07 -12.63
C ASP A 12 16.21 12.10 -13.85
N MET A 13 15.02 11.56 -13.71
CA MET A 13 14.02 11.56 -14.79
C MET A 13 13.34 12.93 -14.89
N PRO A 14 13.09 13.46 -16.12
CA PRO A 14 12.53 14.81 -16.30
C PRO A 14 11.10 14.98 -15.78
N TRP A 15 10.39 13.88 -15.55
CA TRP A 15 9.03 13.88 -15.01
C TRP A 15 8.98 13.87 -13.48
N ALA A 16 10.11 13.66 -12.80
CA ALA A 16 10.16 13.54 -11.35
C ALA A 16 9.59 14.79 -10.67
N LYS A 17 8.65 14.56 -9.76
CA LYS A 17 8.04 15.57 -8.88
C LYS A 17 8.48 15.29 -7.44
N ASP A 18 7.87 15.97 -6.48
CA ASP A 18 8.24 15.85 -5.08
C ASP A 18 7.02 15.44 -4.20
N ASP A 19 6.17 14.55 -4.69
CA ASP A 19 5.10 14.00 -3.88
C ASP A 19 5.56 12.86 -2.96
N GLY A 20 6.75 12.29 -3.20
CA GLY A 20 7.37 11.25 -2.40
C GLY A 20 6.86 9.83 -2.70
N GLY A 21 5.82 9.68 -3.49
CA GLY A 21 5.26 8.39 -3.87
C GLY A 21 6.02 7.71 -5.00
N PHE A 22 5.55 6.52 -5.41
CA PHE A 22 6.23 5.70 -6.41
C PHE A 22 5.31 5.40 -7.60
N VAL A 23 5.94 5.28 -8.77
CA VAL A 23 5.34 4.80 -10.02
C VAL A 23 5.80 3.38 -10.36
N TYR A 24 5.22 2.77 -11.39
CA TYR A 24 5.50 1.38 -11.75
C TYR A 24 6.91 1.16 -12.32
N ALA A 25 7.31 1.99 -13.26
CA ALA A 25 8.60 1.90 -13.94
C ALA A 25 9.11 3.31 -14.29
N PRO A 26 10.40 3.49 -14.63
CA PRO A 26 10.96 4.81 -14.96
C PRO A 26 10.23 5.55 -16.07
N ASN A 27 9.59 4.83 -16.98
CA ASN A 27 8.87 5.39 -18.13
C ASN A 27 7.37 5.08 -18.08
N GLU A 28 6.83 4.66 -16.94
CA GLU A 28 5.42 4.23 -16.88
C GLU A 28 4.84 4.39 -15.47
N SER A 29 3.65 4.98 -15.40
CA SER A 29 2.75 4.81 -14.26
C SER A 29 1.49 4.06 -14.69
N LYS A 30 0.95 3.24 -13.81
CA LYS A 30 -0.35 2.57 -14.00
C LYS A 30 -1.49 3.36 -13.35
N ALA A 31 -1.18 4.46 -12.67
CA ALA A 31 -2.17 5.30 -12.02
C ALA A 31 -3.17 5.90 -13.03
N GLN A 32 -4.36 6.19 -12.53
CA GLN A 32 -5.35 7.01 -13.22
C GLN A 32 -4.97 8.49 -13.00
N GLY A 33 -5.14 9.31 -14.06
CA GLY A 33 -4.85 10.74 -13.98
C GLY A 33 -3.61 11.15 -14.80
N PRO A 34 -2.96 12.27 -14.43
CA PRO A 34 -1.79 12.77 -15.13
C PRO A 34 -0.66 11.75 -15.21
N GLU A 35 0.16 11.87 -16.25
CA GLU A 35 1.31 11.00 -16.47
C GLU A 35 2.26 10.99 -15.26
N PHE A 36 2.81 9.83 -14.95
CA PHE A 36 3.69 9.59 -13.79
C PHE A 36 3.09 9.93 -12.41
N THR A 37 1.77 9.86 -12.29
CA THR A 37 1.11 9.96 -10.98
C THR A 37 1.52 8.77 -10.10
N SER A 38 1.91 9.06 -8.85
CA SER A 38 2.20 8.06 -7.82
C SER A 38 0.92 7.35 -7.37
N TYR A 39 1.04 6.08 -6.95
CA TYR A 39 -0.11 5.33 -6.48
C TYR A 39 0.22 4.36 -5.33
N GLY A 40 -0.80 3.99 -4.58
CA GLY A 40 -0.68 3.28 -3.31
C GLY A 40 0.16 2.00 -3.38
N GLY A 41 -0.19 1.09 -4.27
CA GLY A 41 0.49 -0.20 -4.38
C GLY A 41 1.99 -0.07 -4.65
N MET A 42 2.40 0.85 -5.53
CA MET A 42 3.83 1.06 -5.79
C MET A 42 4.52 1.84 -4.68
N THR A 43 3.84 2.77 -4.02
CA THR A 43 4.44 3.50 -2.89
C THR A 43 4.76 2.55 -1.74
N TYR A 44 3.84 1.68 -1.35
CA TYR A 44 4.13 0.66 -0.34
C TYR A 44 5.21 -0.33 -0.82
N ALA A 45 5.16 -0.78 -2.08
CA ALA A 45 6.16 -1.69 -2.63
C ALA A 45 7.56 -1.06 -2.66
N GLY A 46 7.68 0.22 -3.05
CA GLY A 46 8.94 0.96 -3.09
C GLY A 46 9.55 1.11 -1.70
N ILE A 47 8.77 1.54 -0.70
CA ILE A 47 9.22 1.63 0.69
C ILE A 47 9.70 0.27 1.20
N LYS A 48 8.91 -0.79 1.00
CA LYS A 48 9.28 -2.16 1.39
C LYS A 48 10.58 -2.60 0.73
N SER A 49 10.76 -2.29 -0.54
CA SER A 49 11.99 -2.65 -1.27
C SER A 49 13.21 -1.92 -0.72
N LEU A 50 13.08 -0.64 -0.35
CA LEU A 50 14.15 0.10 0.33
C LEU A 50 14.50 -0.55 1.68
N MET A 51 13.49 -0.94 2.47
CA MET A 51 13.71 -1.64 3.75
C MET A 51 14.43 -2.98 3.58
N TYR A 52 14.08 -3.76 2.55
CA TYR A 52 14.76 -5.04 2.25
C TYR A 52 16.18 -4.86 1.72
N CYS A 53 16.54 -3.66 1.28
CA CYS A 53 17.90 -3.28 0.94
C CYS A 53 18.64 -2.63 2.13
N ASP A 54 18.16 -2.82 3.35
CA ASP A 54 18.73 -2.28 4.59
C ASP A 54 18.91 -0.74 4.60
N VAL A 55 18.10 -0.03 3.81
CA VAL A 55 18.08 1.42 3.82
C VAL A 55 17.56 1.91 5.17
N PRO A 56 18.26 2.83 5.86
CA PRO A 56 17.83 3.33 7.15
C PRO A 56 16.43 3.94 7.12
N ARG A 57 15.64 3.73 8.18
CA ARG A 57 14.28 4.28 8.29
C ARG A 57 14.22 5.80 8.22
N THR A 58 15.33 6.48 8.53
CA THR A 58 15.50 7.93 8.45
C THR A 58 15.87 8.43 7.06
N ASP A 59 16.09 7.52 6.10
CA ASP A 59 16.41 7.91 4.71
C ASP A 59 15.28 8.75 4.12
N PRO A 60 15.59 9.90 3.50
CA PRO A 60 14.56 10.79 2.95
C PRO A 60 13.60 10.12 1.97
N ARG A 61 14.03 9.11 1.22
CA ARG A 61 13.18 8.36 0.28
C ARG A 61 12.07 7.60 1.02
N ILE A 62 12.40 7.01 2.17
CA ILE A 62 11.44 6.30 3.02
C ILE A 62 10.53 7.31 3.71
N VAL A 63 11.11 8.36 4.30
CA VAL A 63 10.36 9.42 4.99
C VAL A 63 9.35 10.08 4.06
N ASP A 64 9.74 10.46 2.85
CA ASP A 64 8.86 11.11 1.89
C ASP A 64 7.78 10.13 1.35
N GLY A 65 8.11 8.85 1.20
CA GLY A 65 7.13 7.80 0.91
C GLY A 65 6.05 7.68 2.00
N PHE A 66 6.43 7.71 3.27
CA PHE A 66 5.46 7.72 4.38
C PHE A 66 4.64 9.00 4.47
N LYS A 67 5.22 10.16 4.13
CA LYS A 67 4.44 11.41 3.99
C LYS A 67 3.39 11.30 2.88
N TRP A 68 3.73 10.63 1.76
CA TRP A 68 2.77 10.35 0.70
C TRP A 68 1.64 9.46 1.22
N ILE A 69 1.95 8.38 1.94
CA ILE A 69 0.96 7.49 2.57
C ILE A 69 0.04 8.28 3.49
N ALA A 70 0.59 9.11 4.38
CA ALA A 70 -0.21 9.91 5.31
C ALA A 70 -1.19 10.86 4.60
N ARG A 71 -0.81 11.43 3.45
CA ARG A 71 -1.69 12.27 2.64
C ARG A 71 -2.77 11.51 1.89
N ASN A 72 -2.54 10.24 1.60
CA ASN A 72 -3.38 9.40 0.74
C ASN A 72 -3.95 8.19 1.47
N TRP A 73 -3.97 8.21 2.81
CA TRP A 73 -4.49 7.10 3.60
C TRP A 73 -5.97 6.85 3.29
N THR A 74 -6.28 5.66 2.85
CA THR A 74 -7.64 5.15 2.68
C THR A 74 -7.63 3.64 2.45
N LEU A 75 -8.68 2.96 2.90
CA LEU A 75 -8.98 1.57 2.60
C LEU A 75 -10.23 1.42 1.70
N GLU A 76 -10.87 2.52 1.30
CA GLU A 76 -12.05 2.48 0.43
C GLU A 76 -11.70 2.21 -1.02
N ASN A 77 -10.53 2.65 -1.45
CA ASN A 77 -10.03 2.47 -2.80
C ASN A 77 -8.50 2.37 -2.82
N HIS A 78 -7.94 2.02 -3.95
CA HIS A 78 -6.51 2.03 -4.19
C HIS A 78 -6.06 3.45 -4.60
N PRO A 79 -5.38 4.22 -3.74
CA PRO A 79 -4.99 5.60 -4.05
C PRO A 79 -4.27 5.71 -5.40
N GLY A 80 -4.74 6.59 -6.27
CA GLY A 80 -4.24 6.76 -7.63
C GLY A 80 -4.75 5.72 -8.64
N MET A 81 -5.51 4.69 -8.21
CA MET A 81 -5.99 3.60 -9.07
C MET A 81 -7.49 3.34 -8.97
N GLY A 82 -8.20 4.00 -8.04
CA GLY A 82 -9.61 3.73 -7.81
C GLY A 82 -9.85 2.29 -7.35
N SER A 83 -10.74 1.55 -8.03
CA SER A 83 -10.98 0.13 -7.73
C SER A 83 -9.97 -0.84 -8.35
N VAL A 84 -9.08 -0.37 -9.21
CA VAL A 84 -8.12 -1.22 -9.92
C VAL A 84 -7.05 -1.76 -8.96
N GLY A 85 -6.92 -3.08 -8.88
CA GLY A 85 -5.88 -3.74 -8.08
C GLY A 85 -6.04 -3.50 -6.59
N LEU A 86 -7.28 -3.49 -6.08
CA LEU A 86 -7.59 -3.19 -4.67
C LEU A 86 -7.01 -4.23 -3.72
N PHE A 87 -7.12 -5.52 -4.03
CA PHE A 87 -6.58 -6.59 -3.18
C PHE A 87 -5.05 -6.66 -3.26
N PHE A 88 -4.45 -6.32 -4.40
CA PHE A 88 -2.99 -6.12 -4.50
C PHE A 88 -2.53 -4.98 -3.59
N TYR A 89 -3.28 -3.87 -3.56
CA TYR A 89 -3.01 -2.75 -2.67
C TYR A 89 -3.06 -3.17 -1.20
N TYR A 90 -4.12 -3.84 -0.75
CA TYR A 90 -4.24 -4.33 0.62
C TYR A 90 -3.11 -5.27 1.02
N GLN A 91 -2.77 -6.24 0.16
CA GLN A 91 -1.66 -7.16 0.40
C GLN A 91 -0.32 -6.43 0.54
N THR A 92 -0.06 -5.46 -0.33
CA THR A 92 1.21 -4.74 -0.33
C THR A 92 1.32 -3.79 0.86
N LEU A 93 0.23 -3.08 1.19
CA LEU A 93 0.08 -2.24 2.38
C LEU A 93 0.38 -3.06 3.65
N SER A 94 -0.37 -4.13 3.86
CA SER A 94 -0.25 -4.96 5.06
C SER A 94 1.18 -5.52 5.21
N LYS A 95 1.77 -6.06 4.14
CA LYS A 95 3.14 -6.55 4.16
C LYS A 95 4.15 -5.46 4.52
N THR A 96 4.00 -4.26 3.95
CA THR A 96 4.91 -3.14 4.19
C THR A 96 4.83 -2.66 5.63
N LEU A 97 3.63 -2.45 6.16
CA LEU A 97 3.42 -1.96 7.52
C LEU A 97 3.80 -3.00 8.58
N SER A 98 3.57 -4.28 8.31
CA SER A 98 4.04 -5.38 9.15
C SER A 98 5.57 -5.41 9.25
N VAL A 99 6.29 -5.32 8.12
CA VAL A 99 7.77 -5.27 8.09
C VAL A 99 8.29 -4.00 8.77
N TRP A 100 7.58 -2.88 8.64
CA TRP A 100 7.93 -1.66 9.35
C TRP A 100 7.75 -1.79 10.86
N GLY A 101 6.81 -2.61 11.32
CA GLY A 101 6.51 -2.79 12.74
C GLY A 101 5.75 -1.61 13.36
N LEU A 102 5.08 -0.77 12.52
CA LEU A 102 4.22 0.29 13.03
C LEU A 102 2.83 -0.27 13.34
N PRO A 103 2.33 -0.10 14.57
CA PRO A 103 0.95 -0.47 14.91
C PRO A 103 -0.09 0.51 14.35
N VAL A 104 0.31 1.76 14.18
CA VAL A 104 -0.58 2.87 13.84
C VAL A 104 0.03 3.71 12.72
N ILE A 105 -0.80 4.15 11.78
CA ILE A 105 -0.48 5.18 10.79
C ILE A 105 -1.20 6.47 11.20
N LYS A 106 -0.48 7.58 11.19
CA LYS A 106 -1.05 8.90 11.41
C LYS A 106 -1.25 9.63 10.08
N ASP A 107 -2.48 10.02 9.77
CA ASP A 107 -2.79 10.78 8.56
C ASP A 107 -2.41 12.26 8.70
N VAL A 108 -2.53 13.02 7.61
CA VAL A 108 -2.19 14.47 7.61
C VAL A 108 -3.11 15.32 8.49
N ARG A 109 -4.28 14.82 8.90
CA ARG A 109 -5.19 15.49 9.82
C ARG A 109 -4.86 15.17 11.27
N GLY A 110 -3.87 14.30 11.50
CA GLY A 110 -3.46 13.84 12.82
C GLY A 110 -4.29 12.69 13.36
N VAL A 111 -5.18 12.10 12.56
CA VAL A 111 -5.96 10.91 12.96
C VAL A 111 -5.04 9.69 12.97
N GLU A 112 -5.10 8.93 14.04
CA GLU A 112 -4.39 7.68 14.20
C GLU A 112 -5.26 6.51 13.75
N HIS A 113 -4.71 5.68 12.88
CA HIS A 113 -5.36 4.52 12.28
C HIS A 113 -4.66 3.24 12.75
N ASP A 114 -5.35 2.39 13.50
CA ASP A 114 -4.91 0.99 13.64
C ASP A 114 -5.12 0.30 12.29
N TRP A 115 -4.09 0.38 11.46
CA TRP A 115 -4.17 -0.05 10.07
C TRP A 115 -4.58 -1.52 9.91
N TYR A 116 -4.23 -2.38 10.89
CA TYR A 116 -4.61 -3.78 10.81
C TYR A 116 -6.07 -4.01 11.16
N ALA A 117 -6.56 -3.41 12.23
CA ALA A 117 -7.98 -3.49 12.61
C ALA A 117 -8.87 -2.96 11.49
N GLU A 118 -8.57 -1.75 10.98
CA GLU A 118 -9.31 -1.13 9.88
C GLU A 118 -9.29 -1.99 8.60
N LEU A 119 -8.11 -2.57 8.26
CA LEU A 119 -7.99 -3.45 7.10
C LEU A 119 -8.78 -4.75 7.27
N ALA A 120 -8.73 -5.35 8.46
CA ALA A 120 -9.48 -6.57 8.76
C ALA A 120 -10.99 -6.32 8.67
N GLU A 121 -11.49 -5.24 9.25
CA GLU A 121 -12.90 -4.83 9.15
C GLU A 121 -13.31 -4.60 7.69
N ARG A 122 -12.46 -3.91 6.93
CA ARG A 122 -12.72 -3.67 5.51
C ARG A 122 -12.77 -4.97 4.69
N LEU A 123 -11.85 -5.89 4.93
CA LEU A 123 -11.84 -7.18 4.25
C LEU A 123 -13.04 -8.04 4.63
N VAL A 124 -13.45 -8.06 5.90
CA VAL A 124 -14.67 -8.75 6.33
C VAL A 124 -15.90 -8.17 5.64
N ALA A 125 -16.01 -6.85 5.53
CA ALA A 125 -17.12 -6.19 4.84
C ALA A 125 -17.17 -6.48 3.32
N LEU A 126 -16.04 -6.81 2.71
CA LEU A 126 -15.94 -7.18 1.29
C LEU A 126 -16.05 -8.67 1.03
N GLN A 127 -16.10 -9.50 2.08
CA GLN A 127 -16.18 -10.94 1.94
C GLN A 127 -17.57 -11.38 1.43
N ARG A 128 -17.57 -12.25 0.45
CA ARG A 128 -18.79 -12.83 -0.11
C ARG A 128 -19.37 -13.93 0.80
N PRO A 129 -20.66 -14.26 0.65
CA PRO A 129 -21.29 -15.31 1.44
C PRO A 129 -20.62 -16.70 1.33
N ASP A 130 -19.92 -16.98 0.23
CA ASP A 130 -19.17 -18.21 0.01
C ASP A 130 -17.76 -18.18 0.66
N GLY A 131 -17.41 -17.09 1.37
CA GLY A 131 -16.12 -16.90 2.03
C GLY A 131 -15.02 -16.37 1.10
N SER A 132 -15.30 -16.19 -0.18
CA SER A 132 -14.33 -15.67 -1.15
C SER A 132 -14.33 -14.14 -1.24
N TRP A 133 -13.33 -13.59 -1.94
CA TRP A 133 -13.26 -12.20 -2.35
C TRP A 133 -13.15 -12.11 -3.87
N VAL A 134 -13.73 -11.05 -4.43
CA VAL A 134 -13.65 -10.68 -5.85
C VAL A 134 -13.63 -9.16 -5.95
N ASN A 135 -12.85 -8.61 -6.85
CA ASN A 135 -12.94 -7.21 -7.21
C ASN A 135 -13.90 -7.07 -8.41
N ASP A 136 -14.85 -6.16 -8.31
CA ASP A 136 -15.76 -5.84 -9.43
C ASP A 136 -15.00 -5.30 -10.65
N ASN A 137 -13.83 -4.71 -10.43
CA ASN A 137 -12.92 -4.36 -11.51
C ASN A 137 -11.99 -5.55 -11.81
N PRO A 138 -12.16 -6.26 -12.95
CA PRO A 138 -11.42 -7.48 -13.25
C PRO A 138 -9.97 -7.24 -13.70
N LYS A 139 -9.55 -5.98 -13.84
CA LYS A 139 -8.19 -5.62 -14.25
C LYS A 139 -7.17 -6.25 -13.30
N TYR A 140 -6.06 -6.70 -13.83
CA TYR A 140 -5.03 -7.45 -13.11
C TYR A 140 -5.54 -8.75 -12.47
N TRP A 141 -6.55 -9.38 -13.10
CA TRP A 141 -7.10 -10.68 -12.71
C TRP A 141 -7.81 -10.70 -11.35
N GLU A 142 -8.11 -9.56 -10.76
CA GLU A 142 -8.83 -9.51 -9.48
C GLU A 142 -10.32 -9.85 -9.57
N GLY A 143 -10.87 -10.00 -10.77
CA GLY A 143 -12.16 -10.66 -11.00
C GLY A 143 -12.11 -12.19 -10.80
N ASN A 144 -10.92 -12.78 -10.67
CA ASN A 144 -10.76 -14.19 -10.33
C ASN A 144 -10.81 -14.38 -8.81
N PRO A 145 -11.80 -15.11 -8.28
CA PRO A 145 -11.95 -15.28 -6.82
C PRO A 145 -10.76 -15.97 -6.16
N VAL A 146 -10.06 -16.87 -6.85
CA VAL A 146 -8.88 -17.55 -6.30
C VAL A 146 -7.76 -16.54 -6.02
N LEU A 147 -7.48 -15.65 -6.97
CA LEU A 147 -6.43 -14.66 -6.80
C LEU A 147 -6.79 -13.60 -5.76
N ALA A 148 -8.02 -13.05 -5.83
CA ALA A 148 -8.47 -12.04 -4.88
C ALA A 148 -8.52 -12.59 -3.45
N THR A 149 -9.02 -13.82 -3.27
CA THR A 149 -9.03 -14.49 -1.97
C THR A 149 -7.62 -14.74 -1.44
N ALA A 150 -6.70 -15.23 -2.26
CA ALA A 150 -5.31 -15.41 -1.85
C ALA A 150 -4.67 -14.12 -1.36
N ARG A 151 -4.90 -12.99 -2.05
CA ARG A 151 -4.40 -11.67 -1.65
C ARG A 151 -5.03 -11.17 -0.36
N ALA A 152 -6.36 -11.34 -0.19
CA ALA A 152 -7.07 -10.96 1.02
C ALA A 152 -6.56 -11.75 2.24
N VAL A 153 -6.40 -13.07 2.11
CA VAL A 153 -5.86 -13.93 3.17
C VAL A 153 -4.42 -13.54 3.51
N LEU A 154 -3.56 -13.29 2.53
CA LEU A 154 -2.20 -12.81 2.77
C LEU A 154 -2.19 -11.45 3.46
N ALA A 155 -3.07 -10.52 3.07
CA ALA A 155 -3.19 -9.21 3.73
C ALA A 155 -3.57 -9.36 5.21
N LEU A 156 -4.50 -10.24 5.54
CA LEU A 156 -4.87 -10.56 6.92
C LEU A 156 -3.72 -11.22 7.69
N SER A 157 -3.00 -12.15 7.06
CA SER A 157 -1.95 -12.92 7.75
C SER A 157 -0.75 -12.08 8.17
N TYR A 158 -0.34 -11.09 7.37
CA TYR A 158 0.90 -10.33 7.62
C TYR A 158 0.87 -9.49 8.91
N GLY A 159 -0.27 -8.96 9.31
CA GLY A 159 -0.39 -8.12 10.49
C GLY A 159 -0.91 -8.86 11.74
N TYR A 160 -1.50 -10.04 11.55
CA TYR A 160 -2.26 -10.74 12.58
C TYR A 160 -1.43 -11.01 13.85
N GLU A 161 -0.22 -11.49 13.70
CA GLU A 161 0.61 -11.91 14.83
C GLU A 161 0.91 -10.73 15.78
N ALA A 162 1.47 -9.64 15.23
CA ALA A 162 1.79 -8.46 16.02
C ALA A 162 0.53 -7.77 16.59
N TRP A 163 -0.57 -7.80 15.86
CA TRP A 163 -1.83 -7.25 16.32
C TRP A 163 -2.42 -8.07 17.46
N SER A 164 -2.48 -9.40 17.35
CA SER A 164 -3.02 -10.30 18.37
C SER A 164 -2.21 -10.27 19.67
N GLU A 165 -0.89 -10.17 19.59
CA GLU A 165 -0.02 -10.02 20.76
C GLU A 165 -0.31 -8.71 21.53
N ARG A 166 -0.49 -7.59 20.81
CA ARG A 166 -0.83 -6.30 21.43
C ARG A 166 -2.18 -6.30 22.13
N HIS A 167 -3.12 -7.15 21.68
CA HIS A 167 -4.47 -7.25 22.25
C HIS A 167 -4.66 -8.44 23.20
N GLY A 168 -3.57 -9.14 23.55
CA GLY A 168 -3.61 -10.23 24.53
C GLY A 168 -4.42 -11.46 24.05
N LEU A 169 -4.46 -11.70 22.73
CA LEU A 169 -5.17 -12.83 22.12
C LEU A 169 -4.28 -14.06 21.90
N LYS A 170 -3.04 -13.99 22.35
CA LYS A 170 -2.05 -15.09 22.40
C LYS A 170 -1.51 -15.27 23.78
#